data_3da4a11f640c978398f6302712434fcd
#
_entry.id   3da4a11f640c978398f6302712434fcd
#
_cell.length_a   1.000
_cell.length_b   1.000
_cell.length_c   1.000
_cell.angle_alpha   90.00
_cell.angle_beta   90.00
_cell.angle_gamma   90.00
#
_symmetry.space_group_name_H-M   'P 1'
#
loop_
_entity.id
_entity.type
_entity.pdbx_description
1 polymer ?
#
loop_
_entity_poly.entity_id
_entity_poly.type
_entity_poly.pdbx_seq_one_letter_code
_entity_poly.pdbx_strand_id
1 'polypeptide(L)'
;AALRGMDVPMVFQTYAEVEFLKAEAAIRGWTSGDAKTHYENGVKAAMMMLKDIYPSSTAITAAEVDAYLAGPGAYDASKGWEQCMNEYWKATYLNEYEAYANWRRTGYPTLTATKHPNSETSGQIMRRMIYPGGEASTNGDSYNAAVARQGADTWMTRMWWDK
;
A
#
# COMPACT_ATOMS: atom_id res chain seq x y z
N ALA A 1 20.14 9.17 8.16
CA ALA A 1 20.13 9.91 9.43
C ALA A 1 18.72 10.43 9.77
N ALA A 2 17.95 10.94 8.81
CA ALA A 2 16.63 11.56 9.05
C ALA A 2 15.62 10.66 9.77
N LEU A 3 15.68 9.33 9.57
CA LEU A 3 14.73 8.35 10.09
C LEU A 3 15.19 7.64 11.37
N ARG A 4 16.30 8.07 11.99
CA ARG A 4 16.93 7.40 13.15
C ARG A 4 16.95 8.24 14.41
N GLY A 5 16.29 9.39 14.44
CA GLY A 5 16.12 10.20 15.65
C GLY A 5 15.20 9.49 16.64
N MET A 6 15.44 9.68 17.95
CA MET A 6 14.57 9.12 18.99
C MET A 6 13.20 9.82 19.06
N ASP A 7 13.09 11.01 18.48
CA ASP A 7 11.92 11.88 18.43
C ASP A 7 11.31 12.01 17.04
N VAL A 8 11.62 11.06 16.14
CA VAL A 8 11.06 11.03 14.79
C VAL A 8 9.55 10.78 14.86
N PRO A 9 8.72 11.60 14.20
CA PRO A 9 7.28 11.40 14.18
C PRO A 9 6.89 10.03 13.58
N MET A 10 5.92 9.35 14.20
CA MET A 10 5.28 8.20 13.60
C MET A 10 4.07 8.69 12.81
N VAL A 11 4.03 8.34 11.52
CA VAL A 11 2.95 8.73 10.62
C VAL A 11 1.94 7.58 10.55
N PHE A 12 0.70 7.84 10.94
CA PHE A 12 -0.40 6.86 10.85
C PHE A 12 -1.18 6.98 9.54
N GLN A 13 -1.44 8.21 9.10
CA GLN A 13 -2.14 8.50 7.86
C GLN A 13 -1.70 9.86 7.33
N THR A 14 -1.53 9.98 6.04
CA THR A 14 -1.10 11.20 5.37
C THR A 14 -2.22 11.82 4.54
N TYR A 15 -2.10 13.12 4.26
CA TYR A 15 -2.99 13.78 3.31
C TYR A 15 -2.88 13.16 1.90
N ALA A 16 -1.68 12.73 1.51
CA ALA A 16 -1.47 12.01 0.25
C ALA A 16 -2.34 10.75 0.13
N GLU A 17 -2.37 9.93 1.19
CA GLU A 17 -3.22 8.74 1.24
C GLU A 17 -4.69 9.07 1.08
N VAL A 18 -5.17 10.11 1.77
CA VAL A 18 -6.57 10.58 1.65
C VAL A 18 -6.90 11.00 0.21
N GLU A 19 -6.01 11.72 -0.45
CA GLU A 19 -6.23 12.15 -1.83
C GLU A 19 -6.23 10.98 -2.81
N PHE A 20 -5.35 9.97 -2.64
CA PHE A 20 -5.41 8.76 -3.45
C PHE A 20 -6.66 7.93 -3.20
N LEU A 21 -7.17 7.85 -1.97
CA LEU A 21 -8.45 7.18 -1.67
C LEU A 21 -9.63 7.92 -2.32
N LYS A 22 -9.60 9.25 -2.39
CA LYS A 22 -10.60 10.04 -3.13
C LYS A 22 -10.48 9.82 -4.64
N ALA A 23 -9.24 9.75 -5.18
CA ALA A 23 -9.02 9.40 -6.57
C ALA A 23 -9.58 8.01 -6.90
N GLU A 24 -9.34 7.02 -6.05
CA GLU A 24 -9.94 5.69 -6.16
C GLU A 24 -11.46 5.75 -6.18
N ALA A 25 -12.06 6.47 -5.24
CA ALA A 25 -13.52 6.60 -5.15
C ALA A 25 -14.12 7.23 -6.42
N ALA A 26 -13.44 8.23 -6.99
CA ALA A 26 -13.84 8.84 -8.25
C ALA A 26 -13.69 7.89 -9.44
N ILE A 27 -12.56 7.16 -9.54
CA ILE A 27 -12.32 6.15 -10.60
C ILE A 27 -13.38 5.04 -10.55
N ARG A 28 -13.83 4.65 -9.35
CA ARG A 28 -14.86 3.64 -9.15
C ARG A 28 -16.29 4.17 -9.33
N GLY A 29 -16.46 5.47 -9.56
CA GLY A 29 -17.78 6.09 -9.66
C GLY A 29 -18.56 6.18 -8.34
N TRP A 30 -17.89 6.07 -7.20
CA TRP A 30 -18.52 6.19 -5.88
C TRP A 30 -18.75 7.65 -5.47
N THR A 31 -18.04 8.57 -6.10
CA THR A 31 -18.18 10.02 -5.90
C THR A 31 -18.16 10.73 -7.25
N SER A 32 -18.66 11.96 -7.27
CA SER A 32 -18.60 12.85 -8.44
C SER A 32 -17.30 13.67 -8.52
N GLY A 33 -16.30 13.35 -7.69
CA GLY A 33 -15.00 14.02 -7.69
C GLY A 33 -14.21 13.77 -8.98
N ASP A 34 -13.28 14.67 -9.27
CA ASP A 34 -12.35 14.51 -10.40
C ASP A 34 -11.14 13.68 -9.99
N ALA A 35 -11.05 12.47 -10.55
CA ALA A 35 -9.99 11.53 -10.26
C ALA A 35 -8.59 12.08 -10.54
N LYS A 36 -8.42 12.84 -11.62
CA LYS A 36 -7.14 13.45 -11.98
C LYS A 36 -6.69 14.45 -10.93
N THR A 37 -7.58 15.34 -10.52
CA THR A 37 -7.28 16.35 -9.49
C THR A 37 -6.84 15.70 -8.18
N HIS A 38 -7.56 14.68 -7.71
CA HIS A 38 -7.21 13.96 -6.49
C HIS A 38 -5.88 13.19 -6.64
N TYR A 39 -5.65 12.54 -7.77
CA TYR A 39 -4.38 11.89 -8.06
C TYR A 39 -3.21 12.87 -8.01
N GLU A 40 -3.30 13.99 -8.73
CA GLU A 40 -2.24 15.02 -8.76
C GLU A 40 -1.99 15.62 -7.36
N ASN A 41 -3.04 15.87 -6.59
CA ASN A 41 -2.92 16.35 -5.21
C ASN A 41 -2.22 15.30 -4.32
N GLY A 42 -2.56 14.03 -4.49
CA GLY A 42 -1.90 12.94 -3.79
C GLY A 42 -0.41 12.86 -4.08
N VAL A 43 -0.02 12.93 -5.36
CA VAL A 43 1.40 12.95 -5.77
C VAL A 43 2.13 14.17 -5.20
N LYS A 44 1.57 15.38 -5.33
CA LYS A 44 2.14 16.60 -4.76
C LYS A 44 2.37 16.47 -3.25
N ALA A 45 1.35 16.02 -2.54
CA ALA A 45 1.44 15.86 -1.09
C ALA A 45 2.50 14.80 -0.70
N ALA A 46 2.54 13.66 -1.37
CA ALA A 46 3.50 12.60 -1.10
C ALA A 46 4.95 13.05 -1.32
N MET A 47 5.21 13.79 -2.41
CA MET A 47 6.56 14.27 -2.71
C MET A 47 7.02 15.36 -1.74
N MET A 48 6.13 16.24 -1.30
CA MET A 48 6.49 17.40 -0.46
C MET A 48 6.52 17.07 1.04
N MET A 49 5.73 16.11 1.52
CA MET A 49 5.58 15.83 2.95
C MET A 49 6.85 15.36 3.66
N LEU A 50 7.80 14.74 2.94
CA LEU A 50 9.01 14.19 3.56
C LEU A 50 9.83 15.26 4.27
N LYS A 51 9.87 16.49 3.73
CA LYS A 51 10.60 17.60 4.35
C LYS A 51 9.90 18.11 5.61
N ASP A 52 8.58 18.09 5.61
CA ASP A 52 7.79 18.55 6.77
C ASP A 52 7.85 17.54 7.92
N ILE A 53 7.79 16.25 7.61
CA ILE A 53 7.83 15.17 8.61
C ILE A 53 9.26 14.90 9.07
N TYR A 54 10.23 14.95 8.15
CA TYR A 54 11.64 14.66 8.39
C TYR A 54 12.52 15.86 7.97
N PRO A 55 12.66 16.89 8.81
CA PRO A 55 13.34 18.16 8.45
C PRO A 55 14.78 18.01 7.94
N SER A 56 15.48 16.92 8.30
CA SER A 56 16.82 16.61 7.81
C SER A 56 16.86 15.92 6.44
N SER A 57 15.70 15.63 5.84
CA SER A 57 15.62 15.11 4.47
C SER A 57 15.87 16.19 3.44
N THR A 58 16.19 15.80 2.20
CA THR A 58 16.27 16.73 1.07
C THR A 58 14.85 17.16 0.68
N ALA A 59 14.64 18.47 0.55
CA ALA A 59 13.36 18.99 0.07
C ALA A 59 13.21 18.73 -1.43
N ILE A 60 12.02 18.30 -1.83
CA ILE A 60 11.62 18.26 -3.24
C ILE A 60 10.96 19.61 -3.56
N THR A 61 11.35 20.22 -4.64
CA THR A 61 10.83 21.53 -5.07
C THR A 61 9.52 21.40 -5.83
N ALA A 62 8.71 22.46 -5.83
CA ALA A 62 7.49 22.50 -6.63
C ALA A 62 7.75 22.25 -8.12
N ALA A 63 8.87 22.76 -8.65
CA ALA A 63 9.25 22.55 -10.04
C ALA A 63 9.56 21.08 -10.37
N GLU A 64 10.17 20.34 -9.44
CA GLU A 64 10.40 18.88 -9.59
C GLU A 64 9.08 18.11 -9.56
N VAL A 65 8.15 18.52 -8.69
CA VAL A 65 6.79 17.94 -8.64
C VAL A 65 6.05 18.19 -9.96
N ASP A 66 6.07 19.43 -10.47
CA ASP A 66 5.42 19.78 -11.72
C ASP A 66 6.05 19.03 -12.90
N ALA A 67 7.38 18.90 -12.94
CA ALA A 67 8.08 18.09 -13.96
C ALA A 67 7.70 16.61 -13.88
N TYR A 68 7.54 16.05 -12.69
CA TYR A 68 7.09 14.68 -12.51
C TYR A 68 5.68 14.48 -13.06
N LEU A 69 4.75 15.37 -12.72
CA LEU A 69 3.34 15.32 -13.17
C LEU A 69 3.17 15.63 -14.66
N ALA A 70 4.11 16.36 -15.27
CA ALA A 70 4.14 16.59 -16.72
C ALA A 70 4.82 15.45 -17.49
N GLY A 71 5.46 14.51 -16.81
CA GLY A 71 6.24 13.41 -17.38
C GLY A 71 5.84 12.05 -16.84
N PRO A 72 6.69 11.37 -16.02
CA PRO A 72 6.45 9.99 -15.61
C PRO A 72 5.19 9.78 -14.75
N GLY A 73 4.76 10.83 -14.02
CA GLY A 73 3.56 10.83 -13.18
C GLY A 73 2.34 11.44 -13.86
N ALA A 74 2.38 11.73 -15.16
CA ALA A 74 1.23 12.30 -15.85
C ALA A 74 0.01 11.36 -15.81
N TYR A 75 -1.15 11.90 -15.41
CA TYR A 75 -2.36 11.11 -15.28
C TYR A 75 -2.89 10.67 -16.66
N ASP A 76 -3.12 9.38 -16.80
CA ASP A 76 -3.78 8.78 -17.96
C ASP A 76 -5.06 8.09 -17.48
N ALA A 77 -6.22 8.60 -17.87
CA ALA A 77 -7.51 8.06 -17.44
C ALA A 77 -7.72 6.59 -17.86
N SER A 78 -7.07 6.13 -18.94
CA SER A 78 -7.14 4.74 -19.37
C SER A 78 -6.39 3.77 -18.43
N LYS A 79 -5.46 4.28 -17.63
CA LYS A 79 -4.64 3.57 -16.65
C LYS A 79 -4.81 4.12 -15.24
N GLY A 80 -5.80 4.97 -15.03
CA GLY A 80 -5.96 5.73 -13.79
C GLY A 80 -5.97 4.88 -12.52
N TRP A 81 -6.60 3.69 -12.58
CA TRP A 81 -6.58 2.75 -11.46
C TRP A 81 -5.17 2.26 -11.11
N GLU A 82 -4.45 1.73 -12.09
CA GLU A 82 -3.08 1.25 -11.90
C GLU A 82 -2.15 2.36 -11.43
N GLN A 83 -2.23 3.54 -12.07
CA GLN A 83 -1.40 4.69 -11.71
C GLN A 83 -1.68 5.13 -10.27
N CYS A 84 -2.95 5.26 -9.89
CA CYS A 84 -3.34 5.68 -8.56
C CYS A 84 -2.80 4.71 -7.50
N MET A 85 -2.91 3.39 -7.71
CA MET A 85 -2.44 2.39 -6.76
C MET A 85 -0.91 2.32 -6.69
N ASN A 86 -0.22 2.54 -7.81
CA ASN A 86 1.24 2.61 -7.83
C ASN A 86 1.76 3.84 -7.06
N GLU A 87 1.12 5.00 -7.21
CA GLU A 87 1.49 6.21 -6.47
C GLU A 87 1.11 6.09 -4.98
N TYR A 88 -0.04 5.49 -4.67
CA TYR A 88 -0.41 5.18 -3.29
C TYR A 88 0.65 4.32 -2.60
N TRP A 89 1.12 3.27 -3.29
CA TRP A 89 2.18 2.40 -2.76
C TRP A 89 3.49 3.16 -2.49
N LYS A 90 3.88 4.10 -3.34
CA LYS A 90 5.04 4.98 -3.11
C LYS A 90 4.81 5.92 -1.93
N ALA A 91 3.61 6.48 -1.80
CA ALA A 91 3.24 7.41 -0.73
C ALA A 91 3.20 6.73 0.66
N THR A 92 2.93 5.43 0.71
CA THR A 92 2.95 4.63 1.95
C THR A 92 4.35 4.11 2.32
N TYR A 93 5.41 4.69 1.75
CA TYR A 93 6.78 4.41 2.16
C TYR A 93 6.95 4.65 3.67
N LEU A 94 7.50 3.66 4.38
CA LEU A 94 7.60 3.56 5.84
C LEU A 94 6.27 3.23 6.57
N ASN A 95 5.21 2.94 5.85
CA ASN A 95 3.98 2.38 6.38
C ASN A 95 3.71 1.03 5.69
N GLU A 96 4.52 0.02 6.07
CA GLU A 96 4.54 -1.29 5.40
C GLU A 96 3.21 -2.03 5.55
N TYR A 97 2.50 -1.82 6.65
CA TYR A 97 1.19 -2.46 6.88
C TYR A 97 0.17 -1.99 5.85
N GLU A 98 0.10 -0.68 5.62
CA GLU A 98 -0.81 -0.10 4.64
C GLU A 98 -0.40 -0.44 3.20
N ALA A 99 0.89 -0.35 2.89
CA ALA A 99 1.43 -0.75 1.59
C ALA A 99 1.09 -2.21 1.26
N TYR A 100 1.28 -3.12 2.22
CA TYR A 100 0.99 -4.54 2.06
C TYR A 100 -0.52 -4.82 1.97
N ALA A 101 -1.34 -4.15 2.78
CA ALA A 101 -2.80 -4.27 2.72
C ALA A 101 -3.34 -3.78 1.37
N ASN A 102 -2.89 -2.63 0.90
CA ASN A 102 -3.28 -2.08 -0.39
C ASN A 102 -2.85 -2.97 -1.55
N TRP A 103 -1.60 -3.48 -1.53
CA TRP A 103 -1.15 -4.42 -2.55
C TRP A 103 -2.01 -5.68 -2.61
N ARG A 104 -2.34 -6.29 -1.48
CA ARG A 104 -3.23 -7.47 -1.45
C ARG A 104 -4.62 -7.15 -2.01
N ARG A 105 -5.15 -5.97 -1.68
CA ARG A 105 -6.48 -5.51 -2.10
C ARG A 105 -6.55 -5.20 -3.59
N THR A 106 -5.47 -4.67 -4.18
CA THR A 106 -5.49 -4.08 -5.53
C THR A 106 -4.69 -4.85 -6.56
N GLY A 107 -3.68 -5.60 -6.13
CA GLY A 107 -2.71 -6.25 -7.00
C GLY A 107 -1.59 -5.33 -7.49
N TYR A 108 -1.62 -4.03 -7.13
CA TYR A 108 -0.62 -3.05 -7.56
C TYR A 108 0.26 -2.57 -6.40
N PRO A 109 1.52 -2.28 -6.71
CA PRO A 109 2.23 -2.48 -7.99
C PRO A 109 2.39 -3.95 -8.32
N THR A 110 2.67 -4.25 -9.62
CA THR A 110 3.05 -5.60 -10.02
C THR A 110 4.42 -5.92 -9.43
N LEU A 111 4.43 -6.75 -8.38
CA LEU A 111 5.66 -7.12 -7.67
C LEU A 111 6.16 -8.49 -8.13
N THR A 112 7.47 -8.61 -8.22
CA THR A 112 8.16 -9.88 -8.43
C THR A 112 8.77 -10.34 -7.12
N ALA A 113 8.32 -11.49 -6.61
CA ALA A 113 8.86 -12.05 -5.40
C ALA A 113 10.28 -12.55 -5.59
N THR A 114 11.12 -12.34 -4.59
CA THR A 114 12.46 -12.96 -4.53
C THR A 114 12.31 -14.45 -4.28
N LYS A 115 12.83 -15.26 -5.19
CA LYS A 115 12.83 -16.72 -5.05
C LYS A 115 13.98 -17.12 -4.12
N HIS A 116 13.64 -17.56 -2.93
CA HIS A 116 14.59 -18.15 -2.01
C HIS A 116 14.42 -19.68 -2.00
N PRO A 117 15.51 -20.49 -2.00
CA PRO A 117 15.42 -21.94 -2.05
C PRO A 117 14.56 -22.58 -0.94
N ASN A 118 14.56 -21.96 0.24
CA ASN A 118 13.81 -22.41 1.42
C ASN A 118 12.52 -21.63 1.67
N SER A 119 11.94 -21.02 0.62
CA SER A 119 10.70 -20.27 0.77
C SER A 119 9.51 -21.24 0.90
N GLU A 120 8.78 -21.14 2.01
CA GLU A 120 7.53 -21.89 2.23
C GLU A 120 6.39 -21.47 1.30
N THR A 121 6.54 -20.32 0.63
CA THR A 121 5.57 -19.81 -0.34
C THR A 121 5.91 -20.17 -1.79
N SER A 122 6.92 -21.03 -2.01
CA SER A 122 7.42 -21.37 -3.36
C SER A 122 7.86 -20.13 -4.16
N GLY A 123 8.39 -19.12 -3.49
CA GLY A 123 8.85 -17.87 -4.09
C GLY A 123 7.70 -16.95 -4.50
N GLN A 124 6.57 -17.00 -3.83
CA GLN A 124 5.48 -16.04 -3.96
C GLN A 124 5.45 -15.12 -2.74
N ILE A 125 4.87 -13.93 -2.90
CA ILE A 125 4.63 -13.03 -1.77
C ILE A 125 3.45 -13.59 -0.97
N MET A 126 3.62 -13.79 0.33
CA MET A 126 2.55 -14.31 1.20
C MET A 126 1.31 -13.42 1.18
N ARG A 127 0.14 -14.04 1.35
CA ARG A 127 -1.15 -13.35 1.39
C ARG A 127 -1.67 -13.11 2.80
N ARG A 128 -1.21 -13.90 3.75
CA ARG A 128 -1.57 -13.77 5.17
C ARG A 128 -0.48 -14.38 6.06
N MET A 129 -0.57 -14.07 7.35
CA MET A 129 0.14 -14.85 8.36
C MET A 129 -0.67 -16.11 8.68
N ILE A 130 -0.01 -17.24 8.87
CA ILE A 130 -0.63 -18.44 9.42
C ILE A 130 -0.91 -18.28 10.93
N TYR A 131 -1.79 -19.07 11.46
CA TYR A 131 -2.02 -19.11 12.91
C TYR A 131 -0.76 -19.58 13.64
N PRO A 132 -0.57 -19.21 14.93
CA PRO A 132 0.52 -19.74 15.74
C PRO A 132 0.51 -21.27 15.76
N GLY A 133 1.69 -21.90 15.71
CA GLY A 133 1.81 -23.35 15.56
C GLY A 133 1.14 -24.20 16.64
N GLY A 134 0.88 -23.63 17.84
CA GLY A 134 0.16 -24.29 18.93
C GLY A 134 -1.36 -24.17 18.88
N GLU A 135 -1.92 -23.29 18.01
CA GLU A 135 -3.34 -22.96 18.02
C GLU A 135 -4.24 -24.17 17.76
N ALA A 136 -3.87 -24.99 16.79
CA ALA A 136 -4.62 -26.20 16.45
C ALA A 136 -4.69 -27.22 17.59
N SER A 137 -3.70 -27.24 18.49
CA SER A 137 -3.65 -28.18 19.61
C SER A 137 -4.25 -27.62 20.92
N THR A 138 -4.14 -26.31 21.14
CA THR A 138 -4.59 -25.66 22.38
C THR A 138 -6.00 -25.07 22.29
N ASN A 139 -6.44 -24.75 21.09
CA ASN A 139 -7.75 -24.12 20.80
C ASN A 139 -8.38 -24.73 19.53
N GLY A 140 -8.36 -26.05 19.42
CA GLY A 140 -8.68 -26.79 18.20
C GLY A 140 -10.07 -26.51 17.63
N ASP A 141 -11.11 -26.40 18.46
CA ASP A 141 -12.48 -26.15 18.00
C ASP A 141 -12.60 -24.78 17.33
N SER A 142 -12.07 -23.73 17.96
CA SER A 142 -12.07 -22.37 17.39
C SER A 142 -11.20 -22.26 16.15
N TYR A 143 -10.02 -22.91 16.15
CA TYR A 143 -9.15 -23.00 14.98
C TYR A 143 -9.86 -23.66 13.80
N ASN A 144 -10.47 -24.83 13.99
CA ASN A 144 -11.19 -25.56 12.94
C ASN A 144 -12.37 -24.74 12.40
N ALA A 145 -13.14 -24.07 13.28
CA ALA A 145 -14.21 -23.20 12.88
C ALA A 145 -13.72 -21.99 12.07
N ALA A 146 -12.58 -21.42 12.41
CA ALA A 146 -11.97 -20.33 11.66
C ALA A 146 -11.50 -20.79 10.26
N VAL A 147 -10.79 -21.92 10.19
CA VAL A 147 -10.33 -22.52 8.93
C VAL A 147 -11.51 -22.89 8.02
N ALA A 148 -12.59 -23.41 8.58
CA ALA A 148 -13.82 -23.73 7.81
C ALA A 148 -14.45 -22.49 7.16
N ARG A 149 -14.36 -21.31 7.81
CA ARG A 149 -14.93 -20.07 7.28
C ARG A 149 -14.02 -19.38 6.26
N GLN A 150 -12.71 -19.36 6.46
CA GLN A 150 -11.79 -18.56 5.67
C GLN A 150 -10.92 -19.35 4.69
N GLY A 151 -10.95 -20.69 4.75
CA GLY A 151 -10.10 -21.57 3.96
C GLY A 151 -8.87 -22.07 4.72
N ALA A 152 -8.08 -22.92 4.09
CA ALA A 152 -6.92 -23.57 4.68
C ALA A 152 -5.94 -22.57 5.31
N ASP A 153 -5.33 -22.96 6.43
CA ASP A 153 -4.33 -22.14 7.12
C ASP A 153 -2.98 -22.23 6.43
N THR A 154 -2.84 -21.49 5.35
CA THR A 154 -1.60 -21.42 4.55
C THR A 154 -1.20 -19.96 4.30
N TRP A 155 0.08 -19.74 4.03
CA TRP A 155 0.61 -18.41 3.63
C TRP A 155 -0.06 -17.83 2.39
N MET A 156 -0.64 -18.68 1.54
CA MET A 156 -1.20 -18.30 0.24
C MET A 156 -2.73 -18.17 0.26
N THR A 157 -3.41 -18.53 1.33
CA THR A 157 -4.85 -18.40 1.45
C THR A 157 -5.23 -16.91 1.46
N ARG A 158 -6.07 -16.52 0.49
CA ARG A 158 -6.53 -15.14 0.37
C ARG A 158 -7.62 -14.85 1.41
N MET A 159 -7.59 -13.63 1.93
CA MET A 159 -8.68 -13.09 2.72
C MET A 159 -9.84 -12.70 1.79
N TRP A 160 -11.05 -12.56 2.33
CA TRP A 160 -12.26 -12.23 1.52
C TRP A 160 -12.14 -10.93 0.72
N TRP A 161 -11.32 -10.00 1.15
CA TRP A 161 -11.05 -8.70 0.51
C TRP A 161 -9.78 -8.71 -0.37
N ASP A 162 -8.97 -9.75 -0.33
CA ASP A 162 -7.74 -9.92 -1.14
C ASP A 162 -8.13 -10.53 -2.49
N LYS A 163 -8.07 -9.74 -3.54
CA LYS A 163 -8.55 -10.12 -4.89
C LYS A 163 -7.41 -10.44 -5.84
#